data_56076a263a9cfc10c493e82a99de7f1e
#
_entry.id   56076a263a9cfc10c493e82a99de7f1e
#
_cell.length_a   1.000
_cell.length_b   1.000
_cell.length_c   1.000
_cell.angle_alpha   90.00
_cell.angle_beta   90.00
_cell.angle_gamma   90.00
#
_symmetry.space_group_name_H-M   'P 1'
#
loop_
_entity.id
_entity.type
_entity.pdbx_description
1 polymer ?
#
loop_
_entity_poly.entity_id
_entity_poly.type
_entity_poly.pdbx_seq_one_letter_code
_entity_poly.pdbx_strand_id
1 'polypeptide(L)'
;YVKTLSVKEKIAQLFISDWRMAKYPITGPMVDLYKDIEKKTDETGILDEGEFRGKTIFGEQYLPGTSLLLKDWFNRHVILRANAPPADLADWMNQADAVCEECEHFIPVAAASNSRNENGELVFGMNDAGGVLATWPGTLGIAAAVKGSKIDLVDKFADTIRREWNACGLRKGYMYMADAVTDPRWQRTYGTFGEDPALISEIMAHIIPCIQGSDHGVTEDGVAVTTKHFPGGGARENGFDPHYAAGQWNVYATPGSLETYHLPPFAAAVKAGTSSIMPYYSKPAAAKSAVQHDLAGNTVEMKPYGFAYNKYFIDT
;
A
#
# COMPACT_ATOMS: atom_id res chain seq x y z
N TYR A 1 -24.16 8.76 9.43
CA TYR A 1 -23.02 9.64 9.71
C TYR A 1 -22.49 10.32 8.45
N VAL A 2 -22.16 9.59 7.37
CA VAL A 2 -21.63 10.18 6.11
C VAL A 2 -22.56 11.25 5.52
N LYS A 3 -23.89 11.14 5.71
CA LYS A 3 -24.87 12.13 5.21
C LYS A 3 -24.77 13.48 5.93
N THR A 4 -24.27 13.53 7.17
CA THR A 4 -24.12 14.77 7.94
C THR A 4 -22.88 15.56 7.56
N LEU A 5 -21.85 14.90 6.99
CA LEU A 5 -20.63 15.55 6.56
C LEU A 5 -20.87 16.56 5.45
N SER A 6 -20.18 17.69 5.51
CA SER A 6 -20.14 18.69 4.42
C SER A 6 -19.46 18.10 3.16
N VAL A 7 -19.61 18.77 2.03
CA VAL A 7 -18.93 18.37 0.79
C VAL A 7 -17.41 18.41 0.95
N LYS A 8 -16.86 19.42 1.65
CA LYS A 8 -15.43 19.55 1.96
C LYS A 8 -14.93 18.35 2.74
N GLU A 9 -15.61 17.98 3.82
CA GLU A 9 -15.25 16.83 4.65
C GLU A 9 -15.31 15.50 3.89
N LYS A 10 -16.33 15.32 3.02
CA LYS A 10 -16.43 14.14 2.16
C LYS A 10 -15.27 14.05 1.17
N ILE A 11 -14.93 15.16 0.52
CA ILE A 11 -13.81 15.22 -0.43
C ILE A 11 -12.49 14.92 0.29
N ALA A 12 -12.29 15.47 1.48
CA ALA A 12 -11.06 15.25 2.26
C ALA A 12 -10.79 13.78 2.58
N GLN A 13 -11.84 12.94 2.69
CA GLN A 13 -11.67 11.49 2.88
C GLN A 13 -11.08 10.76 1.67
N LEU A 14 -11.00 11.41 0.51
CA LEU A 14 -10.46 10.82 -0.72
C LEU A 14 -8.94 11.04 -0.86
N PHE A 15 -8.34 11.84 0.02
CA PHE A 15 -6.93 12.18 -0.03
C PHE A 15 -6.14 11.47 1.07
N ILE A 16 -4.92 11.08 0.72
CA ILE A 16 -3.94 10.50 1.64
C ILE A 16 -2.74 11.42 1.69
N SER A 17 -2.39 11.89 2.88
CA SER A 17 -1.25 12.77 3.12
C SER A 17 -0.12 12.01 3.80
N ASP A 18 1.09 12.57 3.79
CA ASP A 18 2.19 11.99 4.54
C ASP A 18 1.97 12.16 6.06
N TRP A 19 2.22 11.10 6.79
CA TRP A 19 2.34 11.13 8.24
C TRP A 19 3.70 11.74 8.60
N ARG A 20 3.69 12.92 9.17
CA ARG A 20 4.87 13.68 9.47
C ARG A 20 5.16 13.71 10.97
N MET A 21 6.39 13.35 11.31
CA MET A 21 6.90 13.40 12.68
C MET A 21 8.17 14.23 12.69
N ALA A 22 8.19 15.32 13.45
CA ALA A 22 9.34 16.22 13.46
C ALA A 22 10.63 15.55 13.96
N LYS A 23 10.49 14.62 14.90
CA LYS A 23 11.59 13.87 15.53
C LYS A 23 12.17 12.78 14.62
N TYR A 24 11.36 12.25 13.70
CA TYR A 24 11.72 11.15 12.82
C TYR A 24 11.56 11.57 11.36
N PRO A 25 12.60 12.11 10.74
CA PRO A 25 12.52 12.59 9.38
C PRO A 25 12.30 11.42 8.40
N ILE A 26 11.66 11.73 7.29
CA ILE A 26 11.54 10.81 6.16
C ILE A 26 12.95 10.47 5.67
N THR A 27 13.22 9.18 5.45
CA THR A 27 14.50 8.65 5.00
C THR A 27 14.39 8.03 3.60
N GLY A 28 15.53 7.71 2.99
CA GLY A 28 15.60 7.08 1.67
C GLY A 28 15.51 8.08 0.51
N PRO A 29 15.17 7.64 -0.71
CA PRO A 29 15.19 8.48 -1.93
C PRO A 29 14.27 9.71 -1.89
N MET A 30 13.32 9.75 -0.95
CA MET A 30 12.40 10.87 -0.77
C MET A 30 13.01 12.02 0.06
N VAL A 31 14.18 11.82 0.69
CA VAL A 31 14.81 12.84 1.56
C VAL A 31 15.01 14.17 0.84
N ASP A 32 15.45 14.14 -0.42
CA ASP A 32 15.67 15.34 -1.21
C ASP A 32 14.41 16.15 -1.49
N LEU A 33 13.23 15.51 -1.46
CA LEU A 33 11.94 16.18 -1.63
C LEU A 33 11.53 16.96 -0.37
N TYR A 34 12.03 16.56 0.79
CA TYR A 34 11.60 17.10 2.10
C TYR A 34 12.68 17.88 2.81
N LYS A 35 13.87 18.04 2.23
CA LYS A 35 15.01 18.74 2.86
C LYS A 35 14.74 20.20 3.19
N ASP A 36 13.89 20.86 2.42
CA ASP A 36 13.56 22.29 2.57
C ASP A 36 12.30 22.51 3.43
N ILE A 37 11.74 21.44 4.03
CA ILE A 37 10.59 21.58 4.92
C ILE A 37 11.07 22.15 6.27
N GLU A 38 10.50 23.27 6.65
CA GLU A 38 10.65 23.78 8.01
C GLU A 38 9.98 22.81 8.98
N LYS A 39 10.77 22.30 9.93
CA LYS A 39 10.25 21.42 10.97
C LYS A 39 9.94 22.23 12.20
N LYS A 40 8.67 22.23 12.60
CA LYS A 40 8.20 22.75 13.87
C LYS A 40 7.52 21.62 14.63
N THR A 41 7.81 21.53 15.91
CA THR A 41 7.13 20.61 16.80
C THR A 41 6.02 21.33 17.54
N ASP A 42 4.99 20.59 17.90
CA ASP A 42 4.07 21.01 18.95
C ASP A 42 4.77 21.03 20.32
N GLU A 43 4.05 21.39 21.37
CA GLU A 43 4.59 21.45 22.73
C GLU A 43 5.13 20.11 23.24
N THR A 44 4.63 19.00 22.72
CA THR A 44 5.05 17.64 23.10
C THR A 44 6.22 17.12 22.25
N GLY A 45 6.49 17.74 21.11
CA GLY A 45 7.55 17.34 20.18
C GLY A 45 7.21 16.18 19.27
N ILE A 46 5.96 15.77 19.17
CA ILE A 46 5.49 14.60 18.38
C ILE A 46 4.92 15.01 17.03
N LEU A 47 3.94 15.95 17.00
CA LEU A 47 3.35 16.40 15.74
C LEU A 47 4.31 17.37 15.01
N ASP A 48 4.46 17.21 13.71
CA ASP A 48 5.20 18.16 12.88
C ASP A 48 4.24 19.26 12.39
N GLU A 49 4.36 20.45 12.97
CA GLU A 49 3.56 21.63 12.66
C GLU A 49 4.23 22.56 11.63
N GLY A 50 5.35 22.14 11.05
CA GLY A 50 6.04 22.90 10.00
C GLY A 50 5.25 22.91 8.69
N GLU A 51 5.45 23.95 7.92
CA GLU A 51 4.86 24.12 6.59
C GLU A 51 5.92 23.96 5.50
N PHE A 52 5.50 23.42 4.35
CA PHE A 52 6.29 23.43 3.14
C PHE A 52 5.50 24.08 1.99
N ARG A 53 6.19 24.99 1.29
CA ARG A 53 5.71 25.56 0.02
C ARG A 53 6.86 25.52 -0.98
N GLY A 54 6.72 24.77 -2.04
CA GLY A 54 7.79 24.67 -3.02
C GLY A 54 7.50 23.72 -4.15
N LYS A 55 8.49 23.58 -5.05
CA LYS A 55 8.41 22.73 -6.23
C LYS A 55 9.15 21.43 -5.97
N THR A 56 8.46 20.31 -6.14
CA THR A 56 9.03 18.97 -6.10
C THR A 56 9.08 18.35 -7.50
N ILE A 57 9.54 17.11 -7.62
CA ILE A 57 9.43 16.34 -8.87
C ILE A 57 7.96 16.11 -9.30
N PHE A 58 7.01 16.26 -8.38
CA PHE A 58 5.57 16.17 -8.64
C PHE A 58 4.92 17.54 -8.90
N GLY A 59 5.70 18.60 -9.10
CA GLY A 59 5.22 19.97 -9.31
C GLY A 59 5.22 20.82 -8.04
N GLU A 60 4.47 21.92 -8.09
CA GLU A 60 4.29 22.80 -6.92
C GLU A 60 3.43 22.10 -5.87
N GLN A 61 3.88 22.15 -4.62
CA GLN A 61 3.20 21.52 -3.49
C GLN A 61 3.13 22.46 -2.29
N TYR A 62 2.09 22.29 -1.52
CA TYR A 62 1.91 22.87 -0.19
C TYR A 62 1.56 21.76 0.78
N LEU A 63 2.34 21.65 1.85
CA LEU A 63 2.09 20.75 2.97
C LEU A 63 1.90 21.60 4.23
N PRO A 64 0.72 21.64 4.83
CA PRO A 64 0.46 22.34 6.07
C PRO A 64 1.03 21.59 7.27
N GLY A 65 1.06 22.23 8.44
CA GLY A 65 1.29 21.54 9.71
C GLY A 65 0.23 20.46 9.99
N THR A 66 0.58 19.48 10.81
CA THR A 66 -0.28 18.32 11.07
C THR A 66 -1.64 18.72 11.63
N SER A 67 -1.69 19.60 12.62
CA SER A 67 -2.98 20.05 13.19
C SER A 67 -3.84 20.76 12.17
N LEU A 68 -3.27 21.63 11.33
CA LEU A 68 -4.00 22.31 10.25
C LEU A 68 -4.54 21.31 9.23
N LEU A 69 -3.73 20.30 8.87
CA LEU A 69 -4.14 19.24 7.96
C LEU A 69 -5.35 18.46 8.49
N LEU A 70 -5.31 18.09 9.76
CA LEU A 70 -6.36 17.29 10.39
C LEU A 70 -7.62 18.09 10.68
N LYS A 71 -7.49 19.31 11.22
CA LYS A 71 -8.62 20.12 11.68
C LYS A 71 -9.26 20.91 10.56
N ASP A 72 -8.48 21.72 9.83
CA ASP A 72 -9.04 22.63 8.84
C ASP A 72 -9.25 21.99 7.48
N TRP A 73 -8.34 21.08 7.09
CA TRP A 73 -8.49 20.35 5.83
C TRP A 73 -9.29 19.06 5.99
N PHE A 74 -9.56 18.66 7.24
CA PHE A 74 -10.31 17.46 7.57
C PHE A 74 -9.75 16.17 6.93
N ASN A 75 -8.43 16.12 6.69
CA ASN A 75 -7.78 14.92 6.19
C ASN A 75 -7.73 13.87 7.29
N ARG A 76 -8.11 12.62 6.96
CA ARG A 76 -8.16 11.50 7.93
C ARG A 76 -7.32 10.32 7.51
N HIS A 77 -6.74 10.37 6.31
CA HIS A 77 -5.89 9.30 5.83
C HIS A 77 -4.46 9.79 5.72
N VAL A 78 -3.55 9.12 6.42
CA VAL A 78 -2.12 9.44 6.41
C VAL A 78 -1.29 8.19 6.15
N ILE A 79 -0.15 8.36 5.48
CA ILE A 79 0.80 7.29 5.21
C ILE A 79 2.11 7.51 5.95
N LEU A 80 2.52 6.53 6.75
CA LEU A 80 3.79 6.55 7.48
C LEU A 80 4.96 6.33 6.51
N ARG A 81 5.89 7.28 6.51
CA ARG A 81 7.14 7.25 5.72
C ARG A 81 8.39 7.13 6.59
N ALA A 82 8.29 7.44 7.87
CA ALA A 82 9.40 7.44 8.80
C ALA A 82 9.53 6.12 9.55
N ASN A 83 10.72 5.82 10.07
CA ASN A 83 10.95 4.80 11.08
C ASN A 83 10.94 5.47 12.45
N ALA A 84 10.00 5.12 13.30
CA ALA A 84 9.88 5.61 14.64
C ALA A 84 9.59 4.45 15.61
N PRO A 85 10.03 4.54 16.88
CA PRO A 85 9.69 3.54 17.88
C PRO A 85 8.17 3.37 18.03
N PRO A 86 7.68 2.15 18.29
CA PRO A 86 6.24 1.88 18.42
C PRO A 86 5.52 2.79 19.42
N ALA A 87 6.19 3.14 20.52
CA ALA A 87 5.64 4.05 21.53
C ALA A 87 5.41 5.46 20.95
N ASP A 88 6.36 5.99 20.19
CA ASP A 88 6.24 7.32 19.59
C ASP A 88 5.17 7.31 18.44
N LEU A 89 5.03 6.19 17.73
CA LEU A 89 3.94 6.01 16.75
C LEU A 89 2.56 6.05 17.42
N ALA A 90 2.42 5.30 18.51
CA ALA A 90 1.18 5.27 19.30
C ALA A 90 0.85 6.64 19.91
N ASP A 91 1.85 7.34 20.40
CA ASP A 91 1.70 8.69 20.97
C ASP A 91 1.27 9.71 19.91
N TRP A 92 1.89 9.66 18.72
CA TRP A 92 1.45 10.47 17.58
C TRP A 92 -0.02 10.22 17.22
N MET A 93 -0.45 8.96 17.19
CA MET A 93 -1.84 8.61 16.90
C MET A 93 -2.81 9.18 17.93
N ASN A 94 -2.47 9.06 19.21
CA ASN A 94 -3.29 9.61 20.30
C ASN A 94 -3.43 11.14 20.18
N GLN A 95 -2.34 11.84 19.87
CA GLN A 95 -2.37 13.29 19.70
C GLN A 95 -3.11 13.72 18.43
N ALA A 96 -2.91 13.01 17.33
CA ALA A 96 -3.63 13.26 16.08
C ALA A 96 -5.16 13.06 16.25
N ASP A 97 -5.56 12.00 16.94
CA ASP A 97 -6.98 11.75 17.23
C ASP A 97 -7.55 12.81 18.19
N ALA A 98 -6.79 13.28 19.18
CA ALA A 98 -7.20 14.39 20.03
C ALA A 98 -7.45 15.68 19.23
N VAL A 99 -6.64 15.99 18.22
CA VAL A 99 -6.91 17.10 17.29
C VAL A 99 -8.20 16.86 16.49
N CYS A 100 -8.47 15.61 16.08
CA CYS A 100 -9.70 15.28 15.37
C CYS A 100 -10.94 15.36 16.24
N GLU A 101 -10.84 15.10 17.55
CA GLU A 101 -11.95 15.24 18.51
C GLU A 101 -12.45 16.68 18.68
N GLU A 102 -11.60 17.66 18.38
CA GLU A 102 -12.00 19.07 18.39
C GLU A 102 -12.88 19.48 17.19
N CYS A 103 -13.01 18.60 16.17
CA CYS A 103 -13.84 18.87 14.99
C CYS A 103 -15.32 18.60 15.26
N GLU A 104 -16.22 19.32 14.57
CA GLU A 104 -17.67 19.10 14.66
C GLU A 104 -18.05 17.63 14.36
N HIS A 105 -17.38 17.02 13.39
CA HIS A 105 -17.56 15.62 13.05
C HIS A 105 -16.27 14.84 13.38
N PHE A 106 -16.33 14.03 14.42
CA PHE A 106 -15.21 13.17 14.78
C PHE A 106 -15.12 11.97 13.82
N ILE A 107 -14.00 11.87 13.13
CA ILE A 107 -13.54 10.69 12.42
C ILE A 107 -12.08 10.49 12.81
N PRO A 108 -11.68 9.33 13.37
CA PRO A 108 -10.30 9.09 13.77
C PRO A 108 -9.36 9.03 12.56
N VAL A 109 -8.08 9.23 12.79
CA VAL A 109 -7.05 9.11 11.75
C VAL A 109 -6.89 7.64 11.35
N ALA A 110 -6.94 7.38 10.04
CA ALA A 110 -6.59 6.09 9.46
C ALA A 110 -5.12 6.11 9.02
N ALA A 111 -4.24 5.64 9.88
CA ALA A 111 -2.82 5.55 9.57
C ALA A 111 -2.51 4.31 8.73
N ALA A 112 -1.85 4.54 7.61
CA ALA A 112 -1.44 3.51 6.67
C ALA A 112 0.08 3.41 6.57
N SER A 113 0.58 2.25 6.16
CA SER A 113 1.98 2.05 5.78
C SER A 113 2.10 0.97 4.71
N ASN A 114 3.22 0.95 3.99
CA ASN A 114 3.65 -0.28 3.33
C ASN A 114 4.17 -1.26 4.39
N SER A 115 4.39 -2.51 3.99
CA SER A 115 4.88 -3.55 4.89
C SER A 115 6.16 -3.14 5.63
N ARG A 116 6.29 -3.54 6.89
CA ARG A 116 7.37 -3.12 7.80
C ARG A 116 7.98 -4.26 8.61
N ASN A 117 7.54 -5.47 8.35
CA ASN A 117 7.99 -6.65 9.09
C ASN A 117 8.91 -7.55 8.27
N GLU A 118 9.15 -7.24 7.01
CA GLU A 118 10.08 -7.98 6.16
C GLU A 118 11.45 -7.31 6.15
N ASN A 119 12.49 -8.13 6.06
CA ASN A 119 13.84 -7.65 5.80
C ASN A 119 13.97 -7.25 4.32
N GLY A 120 14.42 -6.06 4.06
CA GLY A 120 14.67 -5.52 2.71
C GLY A 120 14.51 -4.01 2.63
N GLU A 121 15.23 -3.40 1.70
CA GLU A 121 15.04 -2.00 1.36
C GLU A 121 13.80 -1.83 0.49
N LEU A 122 12.89 -0.96 0.93
CA LEU A 122 11.76 -0.56 0.12
C LEU A 122 12.14 0.66 -0.73
N VAL A 123 11.87 0.57 -2.03
CA VAL A 123 12.03 1.70 -2.94
C VAL A 123 11.11 2.84 -2.48
N PHE A 124 11.54 4.09 -2.66
CA PHE A 124 10.80 5.32 -2.30
C PHE A 124 10.69 5.65 -0.80
N GLY A 125 11.73 5.37 -0.03
CA GLY A 125 11.84 5.83 1.35
C GLY A 125 10.88 5.17 2.33
N MET A 126 10.36 4.03 1.94
CA MET A 126 9.64 3.14 2.84
C MET A 126 10.60 2.05 3.26
N ASN A 127 11.39 2.36 4.28
CA ASN A 127 12.28 1.38 4.83
C ASN A 127 11.47 0.25 5.47
N ASP A 128 12.11 -0.91 5.51
CA ASP A 128 11.71 -1.98 6.40
C ASP A 128 11.58 -1.49 7.85
N ALA A 129 11.13 -2.35 8.72
CA ALA A 129 10.97 -2.02 10.13
C ALA A 129 12.25 -1.48 10.80
N GLY A 130 13.43 -1.69 10.19
CA GLY A 130 14.70 -1.21 10.71
C GLY A 130 15.01 -1.64 12.16
N GLY A 131 14.46 -2.78 12.62
CA GLY A 131 14.53 -3.25 14.00
C GLY A 131 13.50 -2.61 14.96
N VAL A 132 12.58 -1.82 14.43
CA VAL A 132 11.50 -1.19 15.21
C VAL A 132 10.36 -2.19 15.47
N LEU A 133 10.01 -2.98 14.46
CA LEU A 133 9.05 -4.09 14.53
C LEU A 133 9.79 -5.43 14.35
N ALA A 134 9.11 -6.54 14.64
CA ALA A 134 9.68 -7.87 14.41
C ALA A 134 10.08 -8.05 12.95
N THR A 135 11.34 -8.43 12.70
CA THR A 135 11.90 -8.57 11.38
C THR A 135 11.84 -10.02 10.90
N TRP A 136 11.07 -10.25 9.86
CA TRP A 136 10.93 -11.51 9.15
C TRP A 136 11.78 -11.52 7.88
N PRO A 137 12.02 -12.69 7.25
CA PRO A 137 12.59 -12.72 5.91
C PRO A 137 11.78 -11.89 4.91
N GLY A 138 12.40 -11.44 3.83
CA GLY A 138 11.68 -10.82 2.72
C GLY A 138 10.62 -11.77 2.13
N THR A 139 9.65 -11.23 1.42
CA THR A 139 8.49 -11.99 0.90
C THR A 139 8.89 -13.20 0.04
N LEU A 140 9.95 -13.10 -0.77
CA LEU A 140 10.50 -14.25 -1.50
C LEU A 140 11.02 -15.34 -0.54
N GLY A 141 11.66 -14.93 0.56
CA GLY A 141 12.13 -15.85 1.60
C GLY A 141 10.99 -16.54 2.32
N ILE A 142 9.91 -15.81 2.62
CA ILE A 142 8.67 -16.36 3.20
C ILE A 142 8.05 -17.38 2.23
N ALA A 143 7.92 -17.03 0.94
CA ALA A 143 7.37 -17.94 -0.07
C ALA A 143 8.22 -19.22 -0.22
N ALA A 144 9.55 -19.10 -0.21
CA ALA A 144 10.46 -20.24 -0.26
C ALA A 144 10.31 -21.14 0.98
N ALA A 145 10.16 -20.56 2.16
CA ALA A 145 9.95 -21.30 3.40
C ALA A 145 8.59 -22.03 3.41
N VAL A 146 7.54 -21.39 2.93
CA VAL A 146 6.22 -22.00 2.77
C VAL A 146 6.26 -23.18 1.80
N LYS A 147 6.90 -23.01 0.65
CA LYS A 147 7.03 -24.08 -0.34
C LYS A 147 7.83 -25.30 0.18
N GLY A 148 8.78 -25.05 1.07
CA GLY A 148 9.59 -26.10 1.70
C GLY A 148 9.02 -26.67 3.01
N SER A 149 7.93 -26.11 3.55
CA SER A 149 7.40 -26.45 4.88
C SER A 149 5.87 -26.51 4.87
N LYS A 150 5.24 -25.53 5.52
CA LYS A 150 3.80 -25.45 5.70
C LYS A 150 3.31 -24.02 5.61
N ILE A 151 2.09 -23.88 5.12
CA ILE A 151 1.41 -22.58 4.97
C ILE A 151 1.17 -21.86 6.31
N ASP A 152 1.08 -22.59 7.44
CA ASP A 152 0.90 -22.01 8.78
C ASP A 152 2.02 -21.03 9.21
N LEU A 153 3.15 -21.03 8.49
CA LEU A 153 4.17 -19.99 8.66
C LEU A 153 3.64 -18.61 8.27
N VAL A 154 2.80 -18.54 7.23
CA VAL A 154 2.15 -17.29 6.81
C VAL A 154 1.19 -16.79 7.89
N ASP A 155 0.45 -17.68 8.53
CA ASP A 155 -0.49 -17.31 9.61
C ASP A 155 0.26 -16.68 10.79
N LYS A 156 1.41 -17.24 11.17
CA LYS A 156 2.27 -16.69 12.24
C LYS A 156 2.85 -15.32 11.86
N PHE A 157 3.30 -15.18 10.62
CA PHE A 157 3.79 -13.91 10.10
C PHE A 157 2.67 -12.84 10.13
N ALA A 158 1.50 -13.18 9.62
CA ALA A 158 0.34 -12.30 9.56
C ALA A 158 -0.17 -11.89 10.95
N ASP A 159 -0.21 -12.81 11.91
CA ASP A 159 -0.60 -12.51 13.30
C ASP A 159 0.41 -11.56 13.98
N THR A 160 1.71 -11.74 13.71
CA THR A 160 2.74 -10.81 14.20
C THR A 160 2.47 -9.40 13.68
N ILE A 161 2.22 -9.23 12.39
CA ILE A 161 1.90 -7.94 11.77
C ILE A 161 0.67 -7.34 12.42
N ARG A 162 -0.43 -8.09 12.48
CA ARG A 162 -1.70 -7.62 13.03
C ARG A 162 -1.53 -7.06 14.44
N ARG A 163 -0.84 -7.81 15.30
CA ARG A 163 -0.63 -7.42 16.72
C ARG A 163 0.27 -6.20 16.87
N GLU A 164 1.40 -6.17 16.16
CA GLU A 164 2.36 -5.07 16.26
C GLU A 164 1.81 -3.77 15.65
N TRP A 165 1.16 -3.87 14.49
CA TRP A 165 0.58 -2.71 13.83
C TRP A 165 -0.56 -2.13 14.63
N ASN A 166 -1.44 -2.98 15.16
CA ASN A 166 -2.53 -2.53 16.03
C ASN A 166 -2.00 -1.81 17.27
N ALA A 167 -0.95 -2.35 17.90
CA ALA A 167 -0.33 -1.73 19.08
C ALA A 167 0.29 -0.35 18.81
N CYS A 168 0.74 -0.07 17.56
CA CYS A 168 1.26 1.25 17.18
C CYS A 168 0.20 2.16 16.56
N GLY A 169 -1.05 1.74 16.42
CA GLY A 169 -2.10 2.52 15.76
C GLY A 169 -2.09 2.47 14.23
N LEU A 170 -1.27 1.63 13.60
CA LEU A 170 -1.32 1.39 12.15
C LEU A 170 -2.55 0.54 11.81
N ARG A 171 -3.48 1.11 11.08
CA ARG A 171 -4.78 0.48 10.79
C ARG A 171 -4.99 0.07 9.35
N LYS A 172 -4.07 0.44 8.45
CA LYS A 172 -4.15 0.11 7.02
C LYS A 172 -2.79 -0.25 6.44
N GLY A 173 -2.71 -1.42 5.82
CA GLY A 173 -1.52 -1.86 5.11
C GLY A 173 -1.69 -1.74 3.59
N TYR A 174 -0.77 -1.06 2.91
CA TYR A 174 -0.61 -1.15 1.45
C TYR A 174 0.22 -2.38 1.12
N MET A 175 -0.34 -3.54 1.41
CA MET A 175 0.28 -4.86 1.34
C MET A 175 -0.80 -5.94 1.21
N TYR A 176 -0.50 -7.10 0.67
CA TYR A 176 0.76 -7.50 0.05
C TYR A 176 0.65 -7.45 -1.47
N MET A 177 1.81 -7.65 -2.14
CA MET A 177 1.87 -7.75 -3.59
C MET A 177 1.38 -9.12 -4.03
N ALA A 178 0.20 -9.16 -4.67
CA ALA A 178 -0.34 -10.35 -5.33
C ALA A 178 0.22 -10.49 -6.76
N ASP A 179 1.24 -9.72 -7.08
CA ASP A 179 1.90 -9.69 -8.37
C ASP A 179 2.70 -10.98 -8.60
N ALA A 180 2.42 -11.72 -9.68
CA ALA A 180 3.26 -12.81 -10.15
C ALA A 180 4.39 -12.25 -11.03
N VAL A 181 5.64 -12.65 -10.77
CA VAL A 181 6.81 -12.20 -11.54
C VAL A 181 6.90 -12.97 -12.85
N THR A 182 6.57 -12.33 -13.96
CA THR A 182 6.72 -12.89 -15.31
C THR A 182 7.91 -12.33 -16.09
N ASP A 183 8.52 -11.24 -15.57
CA ASP A 183 9.79 -10.69 -16.07
C ASP A 183 10.76 -10.48 -14.90
N PRO A 184 11.87 -11.26 -14.82
CA PRO A 184 12.82 -11.17 -13.72
C PRO A 184 13.62 -9.84 -13.69
N ARG A 185 13.55 -9.04 -14.74
CA ARG A 185 14.17 -7.71 -14.79
C ARG A 185 13.38 -6.68 -14.00
N TRP A 186 12.13 -7.01 -13.63
CA TRP A 186 11.32 -6.09 -12.84
C TRP A 186 11.93 -5.86 -11.46
N GLN A 187 12.30 -4.61 -11.19
CA GLN A 187 13.05 -4.24 -9.98
C GLN A 187 12.30 -4.50 -8.67
N ARG A 188 10.97 -4.72 -8.71
CA ARG A 188 10.16 -5.00 -7.51
C ARG A 188 9.94 -6.48 -7.25
N THR A 189 10.65 -7.36 -7.96
CA THR A 189 10.59 -8.81 -7.77
C THR A 189 10.79 -9.22 -6.30
N TYR A 190 11.70 -8.56 -5.59
CA TYR A 190 12.00 -8.84 -4.18
C TYR A 190 10.81 -8.64 -3.23
N GLY A 191 9.83 -7.78 -3.59
CA GLY A 191 8.63 -7.51 -2.78
C GLY A 191 7.45 -8.43 -3.09
N THR A 192 7.63 -9.41 -3.98
CA THR A 192 6.61 -10.39 -4.35
C THR A 192 6.80 -11.72 -3.63
N PHE A 193 5.81 -12.60 -3.73
CA PHE A 193 5.94 -14.01 -3.32
C PHE A 193 6.44 -14.92 -4.45
N GLY A 194 6.96 -14.35 -5.55
CA GLY A 194 7.59 -15.07 -6.65
C GLY A 194 6.74 -15.16 -7.91
N GLU A 195 6.94 -16.23 -8.68
CA GLU A 195 6.37 -16.41 -10.02
C GLU A 195 5.20 -17.41 -10.09
N ASP A 196 5.02 -18.22 -9.05
CA ASP A 196 4.02 -19.29 -9.00
C ASP A 196 2.66 -18.72 -8.56
N PRO A 197 1.68 -18.55 -9.47
CA PRO A 197 0.39 -17.95 -9.12
C PRO A 197 -0.42 -18.80 -8.15
N ALA A 198 -0.22 -20.12 -8.12
CA ALA A 198 -0.91 -20.99 -7.18
C ALA A 198 -0.41 -20.77 -5.75
N LEU A 199 0.92 -20.70 -5.56
CA LEU A 199 1.52 -20.38 -4.27
C LEU A 199 1.13 -18.98 -3.79
N ILE A 200 1.16 -17.98 -4.69
CA ILE A 200 0.76 -16.61 -4.33
C ILE A 200 -0.71 -16.60 -3.91
N SER A 201 -1.59 -17.30 -4.64
CA SER A 201 -3.03 -17.39 -4.32
C SER A 201 -3.26 -18.03 -2.95
N GLU A 202 -2.54 -19.11 -2.62
CA GLU A 202 -2.59 -19.76 -1.32
C GLU A 202 -2.13 -18.81 -0.20
N ILE A 203 -1.01 -18.11 -0.40
CA ILE A 203 -0.51 -17.11 0.56
C ILE A 203 -1.55 -16.00 0.76
N MET A 204 -2.16 -15.45 -0.31
CA MET A 204 -3.18 -14.40 -0.19
C MET A 204 -4.40 -14.89 0.59
N ALA A 205 -4.84 -16.12 0.38
CA ALA A 205 -5.96 -16.73 1.09
C ALA A 205 -5.73 -16.86 2.60
N HIS A 206 -4.50 -16.95 3.05
CA HIS A 206 -4.10 -17.04 4.46
C HIS A 206 -3.76 -15.68 5.08
N ILE A 207 -2.92 -14.89 4.41
CA ILE A 207 -2.37 -13.66 4.98
C ILE A 207 -3.45 -12.58 5.20
N ILE A 208 -4.41 -12.47 4.29
CA ILE A 208 -5.45 -11.43 4.35
C ILE A 208 -6.37 -11.62 5.55
N PRO A 209 -7.04 -12.78 5.74
CA PRO A 209 -7.92 -12.97 6.89
C PRO A 209 -7.16 -12.89 8.22
N CYS A 210 -5.92 -13.37 8.30
CA CYS A 210 -5.11 -13.27 9.52
C CYS A 210 -4.78 -11.83 9.89
N ILE A 211 -4.40 -10.98 8.92
CA ILE A 211 -4.12 -9.58 9.18
C ILE A 211 -5.41 -8.80 9.50
N GLN A 212 -6.50 -9.06 8.79
CA GLN A 212 -7.78 -8.39 9.00
C GLN A 212 -8.54 -8.92 10.22
N GLY A 213 -8.15 -10.09 10.75
CA GLY A 213 -8.81 -10.76 11.85
C GLY A 213 -10.05 -11.57 11.43
N SER A 214 -10.44 -11.53 10.14
CA SER A 214 -11.59 -12.23 9.58
C SER A 214 -11.52 -12.29 8.06
N ASP A 215 -12.17 -13.27 7.46
CA ASP A 215 -12.43 -13.39 6.01
C ASP A 215 -13.70 -12.62 5.55
N HIS A 216 -14.39 -11.98 6.47
CA HIS A 216 -15.61 -11.20 6.21
C HIS A 216 -15.45 -9.70 6.43
N GLY A 217 -14.21 -9.22 6.56
CA GLY A 217 -13.88 -7.82 6.77
C GLY A 217 -12.84 -7.61 7.86
N VAL A 218 -12.68 -6.37 8.29
CA VAL A 218 -11.69 -5.98 9.29
C VAL A 218 -12.33 -6.00 10.68
N THR A 219 -11.73 -6.73 11.61
CA THR A 219 -12.17 -6.74 13.02
C THR A 219 -11.63 -5.52 13.77
N GLU A 220 -12.08 -5.31 15.00
CA GLU A 220 -11.66 -4.21 15.86
C GLU A 220 -10.13 -4.20 16.08
N ASP A 221 -9.53 -5.37 16.23
CA ASP A 221 -8.09 -5.58 16.38
C ASP A 221 -7.38 -5.95 15.06
N GLY A 222 -8.07 -5.82 13.93
CA GLY A 222 -7.57 -6.09 12.60
C GLY A 222 -6.88 -4.88 11.96
N VAL A 223 -6.12 -5.16 10.90
CA VAL A 223 -5.51 -4.15 10.03
C VAL A 223 -6.07 -4.32 8.61
N ALA A 224 -6.66 -3.27 8.06
CA ALA A 224 -7.21 -3.29 6.71
C ALA A 224 -6.10 -3.53 5.67
N VAL A 225 -6.30 -4.50 4.77
CA VAL A 225 -5.32 -4.86 3.74
C VAL A 225 -5.69 -4.24 2.40
N THR A 226 -4.72 -3.62 1.74
CA THR A 226 -4.82 -3.16 0.35
C THR A 226 -3.94 -4.03 -0.53
N THR A 227 -4.54 -5.02 -1.17
CA THR A 227 -3.83 -5.90 -2.11
C THR A 227 -3.41 -5.12 -3.36
N LYS A 228 -2.20 -5.35 -3.84
CA LYS A 228 -1.60 -4.61 -4.95
C LYS A 228 -0.75 -5.49 -5.84
N HIS A 229 -0.47 -5.11 -7.07
CA HIS A 229 -0.94 -3.96 -7.86
C HIS A 229 -1.78 -4.46 -9.03
N PHE A 230 -3.07 -4.35 -8.93
CA PHE A 230 -4.01 -4.91 -9.92
C PHE A 230 -3.79 -4.33 -11.32
N PRO A 231 -3.84 -5.14 -12.37
CA PRO A 231 -4.07 -6.59 -12.45
C PRO A 231 -2.78 -7.44 -12.46
N GLY A 232 -1.70 -6.98 -11.87
CA GLY A 232 -0.41 -7.65 -11.78
C GLY A 232 0.71 -6.85 -12.44
N GLY A 233 1.74 -6.54 -11.63
CA GLY A 233 2.89 -5.75 -12.06
C GLY A 233 3.95 -6.53 -12.82
N GLY A 234 3.94 -7.86 -12.81
CA GLY A 234 5.00 -8.69 -13.40
C GLY A 234 5.11 -8.61 -14.92
N ALA A 235 4.05 -8.22 -15.63
CA ALA A 235 4.05 -8.08 -17.09
C ALA A 235 4.63 -6.74 -17.57
N ARG A 236 5.68 -6.24 -16.90
CA ARG A 236 6.30 -4.93 -17.21
C ARG A 236 7.08 -4.98 -18.52
N GLU A 237 6.86 -3.99 -19.40
CA GLU A 237 7.72 -3.84 -20.56
C GLU A 237 9.17 -3.57 -20.14
N ASN A 238 10.08 -4.45 -20.50
CA ASN A 238 11.51 -4.42 -20.14
C ASN A 238 11.79 -4.33 -18.63
N GLY A 239 10.85 -4.68 -17.77
CA GLY A 239 11.01 -4.61 -16.32
C GLY A 239 10.95 -3.20 -15.72
N PHE A 240 10.68 -2.16 -16.50
CA PHE A 240 10.69 -0.78 -16.03
C PHE A 240 9.55 -0.47 -15.05
N ASP A 241 9.85 0.32 -14.04
CA ASP A 241 8.90 0.70 -13.00
C ASP A 241 7.89 1.77 -13.48
N PRO A 242 6.58 1.64 -13.18
CA PRO A 242 5.53 2.54 -13.68
C PRO A 242 5.47 3.91 -12.99
N HIS A 243 6.29 4.15 -11.98
CA HIS A 243 6.46 5.50 -11.44
C HIS A 243 7.21 6.43 -12.41
N TYR A 244 7.83 5.87 -13.47
CA TYR A 244 8.55 6.61 -14.49
C TYR A 244 7.89 6.45 -15.87
N ALA A 245 8.05 7.43 -16.73
CA ALA A 245 7.48 7.44 -18.09
C ALA A 245 7.87 6.21 -18.92
N ALA A 246 9.10 5.69 -18.76
CA ALA A 246 9.57 4.49 -19.44
C ALA A 246 8.80 3.22 -19.03
N GLY A 247 8.23 3.19 -17.84
CA GLY A 247 7.55 2.03 -17.27
C GLY A 247 6.02 2.04 -17.43
N GLN A 248 5.45 2.85 -18.29
CA GLN A 248 3.99 3.01 -18.38
C GLN A 248 3.23 1.82 -19.00
N TRP A 249 3.91 0.81 -19.56
CA TRP A 249 3.26 -0.27 -20.29
C TRP A 249 3.35 -1.63 -19.60
N ASN A 250 2.21 -2.35 -19.59
CA ASN A 250 2.17 -3.80 -19.38
C ASN A 250 2.07 -4.49 -20.74
N VAL A 251 2.89 -5.50 -20.96
CA VAL A 251 2.91 -6.31 -22.19
C VAL A 251 2.62 -7.77 -21.84
N TYR A 252 1.50 -8.26 -22.27
CA TYR A 252 1.10 -9.66 -22.11
C TYR A 252 1.47 -10.41 -23.39
N ALA A 253 2.76 -10.71 -23.58
CA ALA A 253 3.32 -11.23 -24.82
C ALA A 253 2.83 -12.65 -25.16
N THR A 254 2.52 -13.46 -24.14
CA THR A 254 2.04 -14.84 -24.30
C THR A 254 0.52 -14.88 -24.25
N PRO A 255 -0.16 -15.58 -25.21
CA PRO A 255 -1.62 -15.77 -25.13
C PRO A 255 -2.02 -16.39 -23.80
N GLY A 256 -3.05 -15.87 -23.15
CA GLY A 256 -3.57 -16.40 -21.91
C GLY A 256 -2.72 -16.13 -20.67
N SER A 257 -1.69 -15.28 -20.74
CA SER A 257 -0.82 -15.03 -19.58
C SER A 257 -1.52 -14.23 -18.47
N LEU A 258 -2.49 -13.40 -18.82
CA LEU A 258 -3.25 -12.60 -17.84
C LEU A 258 -4.06 -13.53 -16.92
N GLU A 259 -4.89 -14.39 -17.50
CA GLU A 259 -5.74 -15.32 -16.75
C GLU A 259 -4.96 -16.47 -16.09
N THR A 260 -3.77 -16.79 -16.61
CA THR A 260 -2.96 -17.90 -16.06
C THR A 260 -2.10 -17.45 -14.89
N TYR A 261 -1.48 -16.27 -14.96
CA TYR A 261 -0.45 -15.85 -13.99
C TYR A 261 -0.89 -14.65 -13.15
N HIS A 262 -1.61 -13.70 -13.73
CA HIS A 262 -1.80 -12.40 -13.09
C HIS A 262 -3.13 -12.28 -12.33
N LEU A 263 -4.24 -12.73 -12.90
CA LEU A 263 -5.55 -12.61 -12.25
C LEU A 263 -5.79 -13.57 -11.08
N PRO A 264 -5.32 -14.85 -11.08
CA PRO A 264 -5.66 -15.79 -10.01
C PRO A 264 -5.29 -15.33 -8.60
N PRO A 265 -4.09 -14.73 -8.34
CA PRO A 265 -3.78 -14.21 -7.01
C PRO A 265 -4.70 -13.09 -6.52
N PHE A 266 -5.17 -12.23 -7.44
CA PHE A 266 -6.14 -11.18 -7.09
C PHE A 266 -7.52 -11.75 -6.83
N ALA A 267 -7.96 -12.74 -7.59
CA ALA A 267 -9.21 -13.45 -7.33
C ALA A 267 -9.18 -14.14 -5.95
N ALA A 268 -8.05 -14.76 -5.58
CA ALA A 268 -7.86 -15.33 -4.25
C ALA A 268 -7.93 -14.25 -3.16
N ALA A 269 -7.31 -13.08 -3.38
CA ALA A 269 -7.36 -11.97 -2.44
C ALA A 269 -8.77 -11.39 -2.26
N VAL A 270 -9.54 -11.26 -3.34
CA VAL A 270 -10.95 -10.84 -3.29
C VAL A 270 -11.78 -11.85 -2.51
N LYS A 271 -11.62 -13.14 -2.80
CA LYS A 271 -12.30 -14.22 -2.10
C LYS A 271 -11.95 -14.27 -0.61
N ALA A 272 -10.72 -13.91 -0.25
CA ALA A 272 -10.25 -13.80 1.14
C ALA A 272 -10.72 -12.53 1.84
N GLY A 273 -11.52 -11.69 1.19
CA GLY A 273 -12.13 -10.51 1.78
C GLY A 273 -11.19 -9.30 1.92
N THR A 274 -10.18 -9.14 1.03
CA THR A 274 -9.31 -7.95 1.08
C THR A 274 -10.11 -6.65 1.12
N SER A 275 -9.76 -5.73 2.02
CA SER A 275 -10.52 -4.48 2.23
C SER A 275 -10.49 -3.56 1.02
N SER A 276 -9.43 -3.60 0.26
CA SER A 276 -9.25 -2.76 -0.93
C SER A 276 -8.20 -3.33 -1.88
N ILE A 277 -8.27 -2.88 -3.12
CA ILE A 277 -7.29 -3.21 -4.17
C ILE A 277 -6.70 -1.92 -4.71
N MET A 278 -5.39 -1.91 -4.88
CA MET A 278 -4.67 -0.81 -5.51
C MET A 278 -4.38 -1.15 -6.97
N PRO A 279 -4.99 -0.44 -7.94
CA PRO A 279 -4.62 -0.59 -9.35
C PRO A 279 -3.20 -0.08 -9.61
N TYR A 280 -2.53 -0.70 -10.57
CA TYR A 280 -1.18 -0.26 -10.94
C TYR A 280 -1.22 1.00 -11.82
N TYR A 281 -0.13 1.76 -11.84
CA TYR A 281 -0.04 3.06 -12.56
C TYR A 281 0.15 2.91 -14.07
N SER A 282 0.31 1.71 -14.57
CA SER A 282 0.51 1.40 -15.98
C SER A 282 -0.79 1.22 -16.74
N LYS A 283 -0.65 0.94 -18.01
CA LYS A 283 -1.73 0.64 -18.96
C LYS A 283 -1.34 -0.51 -19.89
N PRO A 284 -2.28 -1.28 -20.43
CA PRO A 284 -1.98 -2.38 -21.33
C PRO A 284 -1.51 -1.88 -22.69
N ALA A 285 -0.52 -2.56 -23.27
CA ALA A 285 0.01 -2.29 -24.60
C ALA A 285 -0.60 -3.22 -25.64
N ALA A 286 -1.74 -2.85 -26.22
CA ALA A 286 -2.47 -3.68 -27.18
C ALA A 286 -1.63 -4.19 -28.36
N ALA A 287 -0.82 -3.29 -28.96
CA ALA A 287 0.00 -3.61 -30.13
C ALA A 287 1.15 -4.61 -29.85
N LYS A 288 1.47 -4.85 -28.56
CA LYS A 288 2.56 -5.73 -28.11
C LYS A 288 2.07 -6.92 -27.31
N SER A 289 0.77 -6.97 -27.01
CA SER A 289 0.15 -8.05 -26.23
C SER A 289 -0.57 -9.04 -27.17
N ALA A 290 -0.49 -10.31 -26.83
CA ALA A 290 -1.31 -11.35 -27.44
C ALA A 290 -2.76 -11.29 -26.87
N VAL A 291 -3.64 -12.12 -27.39
CA VAL A 291 -5.02 -12.23 -26.88
C VAL A 291 -5.00 -12.71 -25.44
N GLN A 292 -5.74 -12.04 -24.58
CA GLN A 292 -5.90 -12.33 -23.16
C GLN A 292 -7.37 -12.51 -22.82
N HIS A 293 -7.65 -13.24 -21.75
CA HIS A 293 -9.00 -13.49 -21.28
C HIS A 293 -9.14 -13.13 -19.80
N ASP A 294 -10.37 -12.92 -19.36
CA ASP A 294 -10.70 -12.90 -17.93
C ASP A 294 -10.80 -14.34 -17.37
N LEU A 295 -11.05 -14.48 -16.07
CA LEU A 295 -11.19 -15.80 -15.44
C LEU A 295 -12.46 -16.55 -15.84
N ALA A 296 -13.42 -15.89 -16.52
CA ALA A 296 -14.60 -16.50 -17.10
C ALA A 296 -14.40 -16.91 -18.58
N GLY A 297 -13.24 -16.62 -19.16
CA GLY A 297 -12.87 -16.94 -20.54
C GLY A 297 -13.29 -15.89 -21.57
N ASN A 298 -13.79 -14.72 -21.15
CA ASN A 298 -14.11 -13.63 -22.07
C ASN A 298 -12.85 -12.90 -22.49
N THR A 299 -12.77 -12.49 -23.76
CA THR A 299 -11.62 -11.70 -24.25
C THR A 299 -11.58 -10.33 -23.60
N VAL A 300 -10.44 -9.98 -23.03
CA VAL A 300 -10.20 -8.66 -22.41
C VAL A 300 -9.72 -7.68 -23.47
N GLU A 301 -10.40 -6.53 -23.59
CA GLU A 301 -9.97 -5.45 -24.46
C GLU A 301 -8.77 -4.70 -23.87
N MET A 302 -7.64 -4.71 -24.59
CA MET A 302 -6.40 -4.03 -24.19
C MET A 302 -6.42 -2.53 -24.50
N LYS A 303 -7.47 -1.81 -24.08
CA LYS A 303 -7.54 -0.35 -24.29
C LYS A 303 -6.43 0.34 -23.48
N PRO A 304 -5.73 1.36 -24.03
CA PRO A 304 -4.56 1.98 -23.41
C PRO A 304 -4.95 3.02 -22.33
N TYR A 305 -5.86 2.65 -21.45
CA TYR A 305 -6.22 3.42 -20.28
C TYR A 305 -5.44 2.91 -19.06
N GLY A 306 -5.09 3.81 -18.14
CA GLY A 306 -4.50 3.43 -16.85
C GLY A 306 -5.44 2.45 -16.11
N PHE A 307 -4.89 1.44 -15.46
CA PHE A 307 -5.71 0.37 -14.88
C PHE A 307 -6.77 0.87 -13.90
N ALA A 308 -6.51 1.96 -13.17
CA ALA A 308 -7.49 2.59 -12.27
C ALA A 308 -8.73 3.17 -12.99
N TYR A 309 -8.64 3.38 -14.31
CA TYR A 309 -9.69 3.98 -15.14
C TYR A 309 -10.12 3.04 -16.29
N ASN A 310 -9.64 1.80 -16.26
CA ASN A 310 -9.85 0.86 -17.36
C ASN A 310 -10.97 -0.13 -17.00
N LYS A 311 -12.20 0.20 -17.40
CA LYS A 311 -13.37 -0.64 -17.12
C LYS A 311 -13.22 -2.08 -17.64
N TYR A 312 -12.46 -2.29 -18.71
CA TYR A 312 -12.24 -3.63 -19.29
C TYR A 312 -11.39 -4.55 -18.42
N PHE A 313 -10.70 -3.97 -17.43
CA PHE A 313 -9.97 -4.71 -16.41
C PHE A 313 -10.67 -4.66 -15.04
N ILE A 314 -11.41 -3.59 -14.74
CA ILE A 314 -12.12 -3.47 -13.46
C ILE A 314 -13.34 -4.39 -13.42
N ASP A 315 -13.96 -4.64 -14.58
CA ASP A 315 -15.16 -5.49 -14.70
C ASP A 315 -14.79 -6.99 -14.89
N THR A 316 -13.50 -7.36 -14.93
CA THR A 316 -13.02 -8.76 -14.98
C THR A 316 -12.93 -9.35 -13.56
#